data_6fc35442d1a239a272e59639c0e2f792
#
_entry.id   6fc35442d1a239a272e59639c0e2f792
#
_cell.length_a   1.000
_cell.length_b   1.000
_cell.length_c   1.000
_cell.angle_alpha   90.00
_cell.angle_beta   90.00
_cell.angle_gamma   90.00
#
_symmetry.space_group_name_H-M   'P 1'
#
loop_
_entity.id
_entity.type
_entity.pdbx_description
1 polymer ?
#
loop_
_entity_poly.entity_id
_entity_poly.type
_entity_poly.pdbx_seq_one_letter_code
_entity_poly.pdbx_strand_id
1 'polypeptide(L)'
;MTESTPAKRKTSINGIPDPSLVVRHAPVASLDLTGKRLAVVGGTDGLGRAIARLAAARGARVLVVGRTFRDEGTPGISFLRADLSSMREAVRVGRELDASVDAVVLTTGIFAAKAREVTAEGIERDMAISYLSRFAIVRELAPRLAARPAGGPAPRVFVMGFPGTGQLGDASDLNAERSYDAMAVHMNTVAANEAIVLDGARRHPGVWFFGLNPGLIKTSIRANFFGAGSFKHRAVEALIGLVMPTPERYAERVVPLLFAPELEGRSGAMFGKKGTAILRTEGMDEQQVTRFIEASEALLGRALG
;
A
#
# COMPACT_ATOMS: atom_id res chain seq x y z
N MET A 1 0.00 -40.70 22.52
CA MET A 1 -0.31 -39.26 22.35
C MET A 1 0.00 -38.92 20.91
N THR A 2 -1.03 -38.85 20.08
CA THR A 2 -0.92 -38.58 18.65
C THR A 2 -0.90 -37.06 18.49
N GLU A 3 0.24 -36.49 18.12
CA GLU A 3 0.35 -35.09 17.69
C GLU A 3 -0.49 -34.89 16.44
N SER A 4 -1.58 -34.15 16.57
CA SER A 4 -2.36 -33.71 15.42
C SER A 4 -1.59 -32.62 14.69
N THR A 5 -1.08 -32.93 13.51
CA THR A 5 -0.50 -31.95 12.58
C THR A 5 -1.56 -30.86 12.29
N PRO A 6 -1.28 -29.58 12.53
CA PRO A 6 -2.26 -28.52 12.26
C PRO A 6 -2.58 -28.51 10.77
N ALA A 7 -3.86 -28.59 10.43
CA ALA A 7 -4.36 -28.53 9.07
C ALA A 7 -3.89 -27.20 8.43
N LYS A 8 -3.15 -27.26 7.31
CA LYS A 8 -2.75 -26.09 6.53
C LYS A 8 -4.02 -25.32 6.13
N ARG A 9 -4.25 -24.15 6.72
CA ARG A 9 -5.32 -23.25 6.30
C ARG A 9 -5.09 -22.88 4.83
N LYS A 10 -6.14 -22.99 4.01
CA LYS A 10 -6.09 -22.58 2.61
C LYS A 10 -5.86 -21.08 2.55
N THR A 11 -4.66 -20.67 2.14
CA THR A 11 -4.37 -19.26 1.84
C THR A 11 -5.23 -18.84 0.64
N SER A 12 -5.92 -17.71 0.76
CA SER A 12 -6.76 -17.16 -0.30
C SER A 12 -6.16 -15.84 -0.79
N ILE A 13 -6.00 -15.69 -2.09
CA ILE A 13 -5.57 -14.43 -2.71
C ILE A 13 -6.48 -13.24 -2.35
N ASN A 14 -7.69 -13.51 -1.89
CA ASN A 14 -8.66 -12.51 -1.44
C ASN A 14 -8.60 -12.23 0.07
N GLY A 15 -7.73 -12.93 0.81
CA GLY A 15 -7.72 -12.92 2.27
C GLY A 15 -8.86 -13.76 2.87
N ILE A 16 -8.80 -13.98 4.18
CA ILE A 16 -9.85 -14.65 4.98
C ILE A 16 -10.67 -13.54 5.63
N PRO A 17 -12.02 -13.53 5.52
CA PRO A 17 -12.86 -12.51 6.15
C PRO A 17 -12.61 -12.42 7.67
N ASP A 18 -12.57 -11.19 8.19
CA ASP A 18 -12.56 -10.90 9.62
C ASP A 18 -13.97 -10.47 10.06
N PRO A 19 -14.72 -11.35 10.75
CA PRO A 19 -16.07 -11.02 11.20
C PRO A 19 -16.11 -10.03 12.39
N SER A 20 -14.98 -9.74 13.03
CA SER A 20 -14.92 -8.84 14.17
C SER A 20 -15.04 -7.37 13.78
N LEU A 21 -14.87 -7.04 12.49
CA LEU A 21 -14.95 -5.69 11.96
C LEU A 21 -15.89 -5.63 10.74
N VAL A 22 -17.04 -5.05 10.93
CA VAL A 22 -18.02 -4.80 9.86
C VAL A 22 -18.01 -3.30 9.53
N VAL A 23 -17.64 -2.96 8.30
CA VAL A 23 -17.67 -1.59 7.79
C VAL A 23 -18.89 -1.40 6.92
N ARG A 24 -19.68 -0.37 7.21
CA ARG A 24 -20.82 0.04 6.39
C ARG A 24 -20.32 1.00 5.32
N HIS A 25 -20.34 0.57 4.07
CA HIS A 25 -19.92 1.42 2.96
C HIS A 25 -21.00 2.46 2.67
N ALA A 26 -20.69 3.73 2.95
CA ALA A 26 -21.55 4.83 2.51
C ALA A 26 -21.60 4.85 0.97
N PRO A 27 -22.78 5.08 0.36
CA PRO A 27 -22.87 5.28 -1.08
C PRO A 27 -21.98 6.45 -1.51
N VAL A 28 -21.18 6.26 -2.58
CA VAL A 28 -20.30 7.31 -3.08
C VAL A 28 -21.07 8.60 -3.39
N ALA A 29 -22.31 8.49 -3.88
CA ALA A 29 -23.15 9.63 -4.22
C ALA A 29 -23.43 10.58 -3.03
N SER A 30 -23.53 10.03 -1.81
CA SER A 30 -23.79 10.79 -0.58
C SER A 30 -22.52 11.14 0.20
N LEU A 31 -21.34 10.76 -0.32
CA LEU A 31 -20.08 11.02 0.37
C LEU A 31 -19.69 12.50 0.22
N ASP A 32 -19.55 13.19 1.34
CA ASP A 32 -19.01 14.55 1.42
C ASP A 32 -17.66 14.52 2.14
N LEU A 33 -16.61 14.92 1.43
CA LEU A 33 -15.24 15.02 1.94
C LEU A 33 -14.77 16.47 2.04
N THR A 34 -15.70 17.43 2.04
CA THR A 34 -15.37 18.85 2.22
C THR A 34 -14.58 19.04 3.51
N GLY A 35 -13.48 19.77 3.43
CA GLY A 35 -12.56 19.98 4.55
C GLY A 35 -11.55 18.83 4.81
N LYS A 36 -11.72 17.64 4.21
CA LYS A 36 -10.78 16.54 4.34
C LYS A 36 -9.53 16.76 3.51
N ARG A 37 -8.38 16.35 4.04
CA ARG A 37 -7.07 16.39 3.39
C ARG A 37 -6.55 14.98 3.21
N LEU A 38 -6.21 14.64 1.97
CA LEU A 38 -5.73 13.32 1.58
C LEU A 38 -4.39 13.44 0.85
N ALA A 39 -3.40 12.63 1.23
CA ALA A 39 -2.19 12.44 0.44
C ALA A 39 -2.24 11.06 -0.24
N VAL A 40 -1.99 11.02 -1.56
CA VAL A 40 -1.93 9.77 -2.33
C VAL A 40 -0.54 9.62 -2.94
N VAL A 41 0.28 8.80 -2.33
CA VAL A 41 1.62 8.48 -2.81
C VAL A 41 1.52 7.39 -3.88
N GLY A 42 1.92 7.71 -5.12
CA GLY A 42 1.62 6.90 -6.30
C GLY A 42 0.30 7.26 -6.97
N GLY A 43 -0.22 8.47 -6.72
CA GLY A 43 -1.52 8.93 -7.21
C GLY A 43 -1.55 9.42 -8.67
N THR A 44 -0.49 9.22 -9.46
CA THR A 44 -0.39 9.74 -10.84
C THR A 44 -0.94 8.79 -11.91
N ASP A 45 -1.21 7.52 -11.56
CA ASP A 45 -1.77 6.51 -12.48
C ASP A 45 -2.56 5.44 -11.72
N GLY A 46 -3.28 4.60 -12.44
CA GLY A 46 -3.96 3.41 -11.94
C GLY A 46 -4.84 3.67 -10.72
N LEU A 47 -4.69 2.82 -9.70
CA LEU A 47 -5.51 2.85 -8.48
C LEU A 47 -5.37 4.16 -7.70
N GLY A 48 -4.14 4.63 -7.51
CA GLY A 48 -3.89 5.85 -6.76
C GLY A 48 -4.53 7.06 -7.42
N ARG A 49 -4.45 7.17 -8.76
CA ARG A 49 -5.09 8.25 -9.51
C ARG A 49 -6.61 8.20 -9.39
N ALA A 50 -7.21 7.01 -9.51
CA ALA A 50 -8.65 6.85 -9.35
C ALA A 50 -9.14 7.26 -7.95
N ILE A 51 -8.41 6.87 -6.90
CA ILE A 51 -8.66 7.29 -5.52
C ILE A 51 -8.57 8.82 -5.38
N ALA A 52 -7.50 9.43 -5.90
CA ALA A 52 -7.26 10.86 -5.82
C ALA A 52 -8.39 11.65 -6.51
N ARG A 53 -8.74 11.27 -7.74
CA ARG A 53 -9.82 11.93 -8.51
C ARG A 53 -11.18 11.81 -7.84
N LEU A 54 -11.52 10.61 -7.34
CA LEU A 54 -12.80 10.42 -6.68
C LEU A 54 -12.89 11.22 -5.38
N ALA A 55 -11.82 11.22 -4.57
CA ALA A 55 -11.80 11.98 -3.32
C ALA A 55 -11.93 13.50 -3.60
N ALA A 56 -11.20 14.02 -4.59
CA ALA A 56 -11.31 15.43 -5.00
C ALA A 56 -12.70 15.78 -5.53
N ALA A 57 -13.30 14.91 -6.35
CA ALA A 57 -14.68 15.08 -6.84
C ALA A 57 -15.72 15.06 -5.72
N ARG A 58 -15.36 14.58 -4.53
CA ARG A 58 -16.20 14.58 -3.30
C ARG A 58 -15.81 15.70 -2.32
N GLY A 59 -15.02 16.68 -2.75
CA GLY A 59 -14.68 17.86 -1.97
C GLY A 59 -13.40 17.80 -1.15
N ALA A 60 -12.66 16.68 -1.18
CA ALA A 60 -11.38 16.59 -0.49
C ALA A 60 -10.29 17.45 -1.17
N ARG A 61 -9.35 17.96 -0.36
CA ARG A 61 -8.08 18.48 -0.87
C ARG A 61 -7.08 17.33 -0.95
N VAL A 62 -6.61 17.04 -2.16
CA VAL A 62 -5.77 15.88 -2.42
C VAL A 62 -4.40 16.32 -2.89
N LEU A 63 -3.34 15.87 -2.20
CA LEU A 63 -1.96 15.95 -2.66
C LEU A 63 -1.58 14.63 -3.31
N VAL A 64 -1.24 14.67 -4.58
CA VAL A 64 -0.74 13.51 -5.33
C VAL A 64 0.78 13.56 -5.38
N VAL A 65 1.43 12.44 -5.03
CA VAL A 65 2.89 12.28 -5.13
C VAL A 65 3.24 11.28 -6.22
N GLY A 66 4.22 11.63 -7.07
CA GLY A 66 4.69 10.73 -8.13
C GLY A 66 5.59 11.41 -9.15
N ARG A 67 5.90 10.74 -10.25
CA ARG A 67 6.87 11.23 -11.24
C ARG A 67 6.29 12.21 -12.26
N THR A 68 5.06 11.95 -12.70
CA THR A 68 4.41 12.69 -13.80
C THR A 68 3.01 13.07 -13.40
N PHE A 69 2.66 14.36 -13.49
CA PHE A 69 1.32 14.83 -13.18
C PHE A 69 0.42 14.75 -14.43
N ARG A 70 -0.75 14.15 -14.28
CA ARG A 70 -1.72 13.94 -15.37
C ARG A 70 -3.07 14.62 -15.12
N ASP A 71 -3.25 15.22 -13.96
CA ASP A 71 -4.51 15.85 -13.53
C ASP A 71 -4.33 17.36 -13.32
N GLU A 72 -3.44 17.96 -14.11
CA GLU A 72 -3.23 19.41 -14.10
C GLU A 72 -4.56 20.15 -14.35
N GLY A 73 -4.82 21.20 -13.58
CA GLY A 73 -6.09 21.93 -13.64
C GLY A 73 -7.30 21.24 -13.02
N THR A 74 -7.16 20.01 -12.49
CA THR A 74 -8.26 19.36 -11.78
C THR A 74 -8.47 20.02 -10.42
N PRO A 75 -9.68 20.59 -10.13
CA PRO A 75 -9.94 21.24 -8.85
C PRO A 75 -9.73 20.28 -7.67
N GLY A 76 -9.12 20.78 -6.60
CA GLY A 76 -8.88 20.01 -5.38
C GLY A 76 -7.68 19.08 -5.43
N ILE A 77 -6.97 18.97 -6.57
CA ILE A 77 -5.76 18.15 -6.69
C ILE A 77 -4.52 19.03 -6.82
N SER A 78 -3.54 18.82 -5.94
CA SER A 78 -2.20 19.36 -6.01
C SER A 78 -1.16 18.26 -6.22
N PHE A 79 0.07 18.62 -6.60
CA PHE A 79 1.08 17.66 -6.99
C PHE A 79 2.43 17.94 -6.33
N LEU A 80 3.06 16.90 -5.84
CA LEU A 80 4.45 16.86 -5.39
C LEU A 80 5.23 15.87 -6.25
N ARG A 81 6.18 16.37 -7.04
CA ARG A 81 7.02 15.51 -7.88
C ARG A 81 8.03 14.75 -7.05
N ALA A 82 8.09 13.43 -7.22
CA ALA A 82 9.11 12.57 -6.61
C ALA A 82 9.32 11.28 -7.43
N ASP A 83 10.56 10.85 -7.54
CA ASP A 83 10.91 9.50 -8.02
C ASP A 83 11.17 8.59 -6.83
N LEU A 84 10.20 7.75 -6.53
CA LEU A 84 10.25 6.84 -5.38
C LEU A 84 11.09 5.58 -5.61
N SER A 85 11.88 5.52 -6.70
CA SER A 85 13.01 4.60 -6.80
C SER A 85 14.23 5.08 -6.02
N SER A 86 14.27 6.36 -5.62
CA SER A 86 15.29 6.94 -4.75
C SER A 86 14.80 7.03 -3.31
N MET A 87 15.57 6.50 -2.38
CA MET A 87 15.28 6.56 -0.95
C MET A 87 15.45 7.96 -0.39
N ARG A 88 16.38 8.76 -0.95
CA ARG A 88 16.53 10.19 -0.60
C ARG A 88 15.27 10.98 -0.94
N GLU A 89 14.69 10.73 -2.12
CA GLU A 89 13.42 11.33 -2.51
C GLU A 89 12.26 10.85 -1.61
N ALA A 90 12.23 9.57 -1.23
CA ALA A 90 11.21 9.04 -0.32
C ALA A 90 11.28 9.71 1.07
N VAL A 91 12.49 9.87 1.62
CA VAL A 91 12.72 10.61 2.87
C VAL A 91 12.26 12.07 2.73
N ARG A 92 12.63 12.76 1.63
CA ARG A 92 12.18 14.13 1.36
C ARG A 92 10.65 14.21 1.34
N VAL A 93 9.98 13.32 0.64
CA VAL A 93 8.51 13.25 0.60
C VAL A 93 7.94 13.09 2.01
N GLY A 94 8.47 12.17 2.82
CA GLY A 94 8.03 11.97 4.20
C GLY A 94 8.14 13.23 5.06
N ARG A 95 9.17 14.03 4.84
CA ARG A 95 9.39 15.32 5.53
C ARG A 95 8.50 16.46 5.02
N GLU A 96 8.25 16.51 3.71
CA GLU A 96 7.45 17.56 3.07
C GLU A 96 5.94 17.33 3.16
N LEU A 97 5.49 16.08 3.33
CA LEU A 97 4.07 15.82 3.52
C LEU A 97 3.53 16.57 4.73
N ASP A 98 2.42 17.26 4.51
CA ASP A 98 1.75 18.02 5.57
C ASP A 98 1.22 17.06 6.66
N ALA A 99 1.67 17.22 7.89
CA ALA A 99 1.20 16.43 9.03
C ALA A 99 -0.26 16.72 9.40
N SER A 100 -0.91 17.70 8.79
CA SER A 100 -2.34 17.98 8.99
C SER A 100 -3.28 17.13 8.11
N VAL A 101 -2.75 16.21 7.29
CA VAL A 101 -3.58 15.30 6.47
C VAL A 101 -4.43 14.37 7.34
N ASP A 102 -5.68 14.14 6.94
CA ASP A 102 -6.58 13.20 7.62
C ASP A 102 -6.27 11.75 7.23
N ALA A 103 -5.81 11.54 5.99
CA ALA A 103 -5.42 10.23 5.52
C ALA A 103 -4.24 10.29 4.53
N VAL A 104 -3.43 9.24 4.54
CA VAL A 104 -2.36 8.98 3.58
C VAL A 104 -2.60 7.60 2.96
N VAL A 105 -2.53 7.51 1.63
CA VAL A 105 -2.66 6.23 0.91
C VAL A 105 -1.38 5.98 0.11
N LEU A 106 -0.67 4.90 0.44
CA LEU A 106 0.57 4.50 -0.21
C LEU A 106 0.25 3.44 -1.27
N THR A 107 0.30 3.83 -2.54
CA THR A 107 -0.14 3.00 -3.68
C THR A 107 0.98 2.70 -4.68
N THR A 108 2.17 3.28 -4.50
CA THR A 108 3.31 3.04 -5.39
C THR A 108 3.64 1.56 -5.46
N GLY A 109 3.86 1.04 -6.65
CA GLY A 109 4.26 -0.35 -6.82
C GLY A 109 4.55 -0.69 -8.28
N ILE A 110 5.40 -1.66 -8.46
CA ILE A 110 5.71 -2.30 -9.74
C ILE A 110 5.75 -3.81 -9.53
N PHE A 111 6.01 -4.57 -10.59
CA PHE A 111 6.45 -5.96 -10.46
C PHE A 111 7.95 -6.04 -10.66
N ALA A 112 8.59 -6.96 -9.95
CA ALA A 112 10.00 -7.30 -10.14
C ALA A 112 10.28 -7.70 -11.59
N ALA A 113 11.40 -7.26 -12.13
CA ALA A 113 11.84 -7.62 -13.47
C ALA A 113 12.32 -9.09 -13.51
N LYS A 114 12.42 -9.69 -14.70
CA LYS A 114 12.92 -11.08 -14.84
C LYS A 114 14.36 -11.24 -14.36
N ALA A 115 15.18 -10.22 -14.51
CA ALA A 115 16.54 -10.15 -13.99
C ALA A 115 16.60 -9.09 -12.89
N ARG A 116 17.48 -9.26 -11.93
CA ARG A 116 17.68 -8.30 -10.85
C ARG A 116 18.13 -6.94 -11.40
N GLU A 117 17.30 -5.93 -11.21
CA GLU A 117 17.60 -4.52 -11.50
C GLU A 117 17.79 -3.78 -10.17
N VAL A 118 18.76 -2.89 -10.12
CA VAL A 118 19.02 -2.07 -8.93
C VAL A 118 18.91 -0.58 -9.23
N THR A 119 18.53 0.17 -8.23
CA THR A 119 18.52 1.65 -8.26
C THR A 119 19.95 2.19 -8.14
N ALA A 120 20.11 3.50 -8.36
CA ALA A 120 21.40 4.17 -8.14
C ALA A 120 21.93 4.03 -6.69
N GLU A 121 21.04 3.78 -5.73
CA GLU A 121 21.34 3.57 -4.32
C GLU A 121 21.56 2.08 -3.98
N GLY A 122 21.66 1.18 -4.99
CA GLY A 122 21.96 -0.25 -4.82
C GLY A 122 20.77 -1.09 -4.33
N ILE A 123 19.56 -0.56 -4.32
CA ILE A 123 18.37 -1.29 -3.87
C ILE A 123 17.71 -1.99 -5.04
N GLU A 124 17.26 -3.25 -4.85
CA GLU A 124 16.46 -3.94 -5.83
C GLU A 124 15.21 -3.09 -6.18
N ARG A 125 14.90 -2.99 -7.46
CA ARG A 125 13.99 -1.97 -7.97
C ARG A 125 12.55 -2.11 -7.50
N ASP A 126 12.01 -3.33 -7.43
CA ASP A 126 10.66 -3.55 -6.88
C ASP A 126 10.65 -3.31 -5.37
N MET A 127 11.66 -3.80 -4.67
CA MET A 127 11.86 -3.55 -3.24
C MET A 127 11.91 -2.04 -2.94
N ALA A 128 12.65 -1.27 -3.73
CA ALA A 128 12.74 0.18 -3.58
C ALA A 128 11.37 0.85 -3.74
N ILE A 129 10.67 0.60 -4.86
CA ILE A 129 9.46 1.32 -5.25
C ILE A 129 8.23 0.81 -4.51
N SER A 130 8.08 -0.52 -4.37
CA SER A 130 6.86 -1.12 -3.84
C SER A 130 6.84 -1.24 -2.31
N TYR A 131 8.00 -1.06 -1.67
CA TYR A 131 8.10 -1.21 -0.22
C TYR A 131 8.99 -0.15 0.46
N LEU A 132 10.31 -0.13 0.20
CA LEU A 132 11.27 0.64 1.02
C LEU A 132 11.01 2.14 0.97
N SER A 133 10.53 2.67 -0.17
CA SER A 133 10.10 4.06 -0.28
C SER A 133 8.93 4.39 0.65
N ARG A 134 7.97 3.47 0.80
CA ARG A 134 6.83 3.62 1.71
C ARG A 134 7.29 3.58 3.15
N PHE A 135 8.20 2.65 3.46
CA PHE A 135 8.83 2.56 4.77
C PHE A 135 9.54 3.87 5.13
N ALA A 136 10.38 4.42 4.24
CA ALA A 136 11.07 5.69 4.44
C ALA A 136 10.10 6.86 4.66
N ILE A 137 9.02 6.95 3.85
CA ILE A 137 7.97 7.96 4.02
C ILE A 137 7.30 7.83 5.40
N VAL A 138 6.91 6.62 5.79
CA VAL A 138 6.24 6.36 7.09
C VAL A 138 7.16 6.71 8.25
N ARG A 139 8.45 6.36 8.17
CA ARG A 139 9.44 6.68 9.23
C ARG A 139 9.56 8.18 9.50
N GLU A 140 9.52 9.01 8.48
CA GLU A 140 9.61 10.46 8.60
C GLU A 140 8.26 11.10 8.98
N LEU A 141 7.15 10.57 8.46
CA LEU A 141 5.84 11.20 8.59
C LEU A 141 5.09 10.77 9.86
N ALA A 142 5.12 9.49 10.24
CA ALA A 142 4.27 8.97 11.32
C ALA A 142 4.52 9.63 12.69
N PRO A 143 5.76 9.93 13.12
CA PRO A 143 6.00 10.69 14.35
C PRO A 143 5.36 12.09 14.33
N ARG A 144 5.36 12.75 13.17
CA ARG A 144 4.77 14.09 12.98
C ARG A 144 3.23 14.03 12.99
N LEU A 145 2.64 12.97 12.43
CA LEU A 145 1.20 12.71 12.52
C LEU A 145 0.78 12.43 13.97
N ALA A 146 1.57 11.64 14.71
CA ALA A 146 1.30 11.30 16.09
C ALA A 146 1.42 12.49 17.06
N ALA A 147 2.23 13.49 16.70
CA ALA A 147 2.42 14.70 17.49
C ALA A 147 1.29 15.74 17.32
N ARG A 148 0.23 15.43 16.57
CA ARG A 148 -0.93 16.32 16.43
C ARG A 148 -1.63 16.54 17.77
N PRO A 149 -2.17 17.75 18.03
CA PRO A 149 -2.95 17.99 19.22
C PRO A 149 -4.11 17.02 19.36
N ALA A 150 -4.36 16.56 20.58
CA ALA A 150 -5.52 15.71 20.89
C ALA A 150 -6.83 16.51 20.68
N GLY A 151 -7.91 15.78 20.35
CA GLY A 151 -9.26 16.36 20.21
C GLY A 151 -9.85 16.32 18.80
N GLY A 152 -9.06 15.89 17.79
CA GLY A 152 -9.56 15.59 16.45
C GLY A 152 -9.48 14.09 16.12
N PRO A 153 -10.06 13.66 14.99
CA PRO A 153 -9.91 12.29 14.49
C PRO A 153 -8.43 11.95 14.29
N ALA A 154 -8.02 10.75 14.70
CA ALA A 154 -6.65 10.29 14.48
C ALA A 154 -6.36 10.21 12.96
N PRO A 155 -5.18 10.66 12.51
CA PRO A 155 -4.77 10.52 11.12
C PRO A 155 -4.62 9.05 10.75
N ARG A 156 -4.86 8.72 9.49
CA ARG A 156 -4.91 7.34 8.99
C ARG A 156 -3.86 7.12 7.91
N VAL A 157 -3.16 6.00 7.97
CA VAL A 157 -2.19 5.58 6.96
C VAL A 157 -2.67 4.25 6.36
N PHE A 158 -2.88 4.23 5.06
CA PHE A 158 -3.29 3.05 4.32
C PHE A 158 -2.15 2.58 3.42
N VAL A 159 -1.72 1.34 3.62
CA VAL A 159 -0.67 0.70 2.84
C VAL A 159 -1.30 -0.29 1.88
N MET A 160 -1.19 -0.01 0.57
CA MET A 160 -1.72 -0.89 -0.46
C MET A 160 -0.70 -1.96 -0.82
N GLY A 161 -1.08 -3.22 -0.60
CA GLY A 161 -0.26 -4.39 -0.88
C GLY A 161 -1.17 -5.58 -1.17
N PHE A 162 -0.83 -6.74 -0.66
CA PHE A 162 -1.67 -7.94 -0.65
C PHE A 162 -1.69 -8.55 0.76
N PRO A 163 -2.03 -7.78 1.82
CA PRO A 163 -2.05 -8.32 3.17
C PRO A 163 -3.06 -9.45 3.30
N GLY A 164 -2.85 -10.33 4.28
CA GLY A 164 -3.75 -11.43 4.58
C GLY A 164 -3.70 -12.59 3.58
N THR A 165 -2.68 -12.67 2.73
CA THR A 165 -2.57 -13.71 1.69
C THR A 165 -1.59 -14.83 2.03
N GLY A 166 -1.05 -14.85 3.27
CA GLY A 166 -0.17 -15.90 3.75
C GLY A 166 1.30 -15.72 3.34
N GLN A 167 1.69 -14.54 2.87
CA GLN A 167 3.08 -14.23 2.53
C GLN A 167 3.86 -13.85 3.78
N LEU A 168 4.81 -14.69 4.20
CA LEU A 168 5.70 -14.40 5.32
C LEU A 168 7.02 -13.75 4.89
N GLY A 169 7.43 -13.95 3.65
CA GLY A 169 8.64 -13.40 3.07
C GLY A 169 9.93 -13.88 3.76
N ASP A 170 11.06 -13.35 3.31
CA ASP A 170 12.39 -13.56 3.88
C ASP A 170 13.08 -12.22 4.18
N ALA A 171 13.06 -11.80 5.45
CA ALA A 171 13.71 -10.59 5.88
C ALA A 171 15.26 -10.69 5.86
N SER A 172 15.83 -11.92 5.82
CA SER A 172 17.29 -12.12 5.87
C SER A 172 17.98 -11.77 4.55
N ASP A 173 17.23 -11.67 3.43
CA ASP A 173 17.73 -11.23 2.12
C ASP A 173 16.76 -10.26 1.46
N LEU A 174 16.40 -9.21 2.19
CA LEU A 174 15.37 -8.25 1.77
C LEU A 174 15.70 -7.59 0.43
N ASN A 175 16.97 -7.40 0.10
CA ASN A 175 17.44 -6.81 -1.16
C ASN A 175 17.74 -7.84 -2.26
N ALA A 176 17.43 -9.13 -2.04
CA ALA A 176 17.72 -10.23 -2.97
C ALA A 176 19.16 -10.24 -3.50
N GLU A 177 20.13 -10.11 -2.58
CA GLU A 177 21.57 -10.05 -2.91
C GLU A 177 22.17 -11.44 -3.03
N ARG A 178 21.64 -12.42 -2.27
CA ARG A 178 22.12 -13.81 -2.28
C ARG A 178 21.49 -14.65 -3.37
N SER A 179 20.20 -14.44 -3.61
CA SER A 179 19.45 -15.12 -4.66
C SER A 179 18.34 -14.23 -5.19
N TYR A 180 18.08 -14.33 -6.50
CA TYR A 180 17.04 -13.54 -7.15
C TYR A 180 16.02 -14.46 -7.85
N ASP A 181 14.78 -14.40 -7.39
CA ASP A 181 13.59 -14.86 -8.09
C ASP A 181 12.56 -13.74 -8.08
N ALA A 182 12.11 -13.33 -9.25
CA ALA A 182 11.23 -12.16 -9.39
C ALA A 182 9.93 -12.27 -8.57
N MET A 183 9.36 -13.48 -8.48
CA MET A 183 8.12 -13.70 -7.72
C MET A 183 8.41 -13.67 -6.22
N ALA A 184 9.49 -14.32 -5.77
CA ALA A 184 9.88 -14.30 -4.36
C ALA A 184 10.18 -12.89 -3.87
N VAL A 185 10.91 -12.08 -4.66
CA VAL A 185 11.20 -10.67 -4.36
C VAL A 185 9.90 -9.87 -4.26
N HIS A 186 8.99 -10.03 -5.23
CA HIS A 186 7.70 -9.35 -5.18
C HIS A 186 6.89 -9.76 -3.95
N MET A 187 6.84 -11.06 -3.61
CA MET A 187 6.14 -11.53 -2.40
C MET A 187 6.81 -11.04 -1.11
N ASN A 188 8.13 -10.78 -1.13
CA ASN A 188 8.83 -10.11 -0.03
C ASN A 188 8.31 -8.68 0.20
N THR A 189 8.06 -7.92 -0.87
CA THR A 189 7.45 -6.58 -0.73
C THR A 189 6.03 -6.67 -0.15
N VAL A 190 5.27 -7.71 -0.47
CA VAL A 190 3.93 -7.96 0.08
C VAL A 190 3.99 -8.18 1.60
N ALA A 191 4.84 -9.10 2.06
CA ALA A 191 5.05 -9.38 3.49
C ALA A 191 5.53 -8.13 4.25
N ALA A 192 6.49 -7.42 3.68
CA ALA A 192 7.07 -6.22 4.27
C ALA A 192 6.05 -5.06 4.38
N ASN A 193 5.15 -4.89 3.41
CA ASN A 193 4.06 -3.92 3.48
C ASN A 193 3.04 -4.25 4.60
N GLU A 194 2.76 -5.53 4.84
CA GLU A 194 1.95 -5.95 5.98
C GLU A 194 2.66 -5.65 7.30
N ALA A 195 3.98 -5.86 7.37
CA ALA A 195 4.80 -5.54 8.53
C ALA A 195 4.78 -4.04 8.86
N ILE A 196 4.82 -3.12 7.86
CA ILE A 196 4.66 -1.67 8.10
C ILE A 196 3.35 -1.36 8.83
N VAL A 197 2.25 -1.99 8.40
CA VAL A 197 0.93 -1.74 9.01
C VAL A 197 0.92 -2.17 10.48
N LEU A 198 1.44 -3.36 10.78
CA LEU A 198 1.44 -3.92 12.12
C LEU A 198 2.41 -3.19 13.05
N ASP A 199 3.62 -2.85 12.58
CA ASP A 199 4.59 -2.06 13.33
C ASP A 199 4.08 -0.63 13.58
N GLY A 200 3.55 0.02 12.55
CA GLY A 200 2.99 1.37 12.64
C GLY A 200 1.86 1.45 13.67
N ALA A 201 0.94 0.49 13.66
CA ALA A 201 -0.15 0.41 14.62
C ALA A 201 0.34 0.27 16.07
N ARG A 202 1.44 -0.48 16.29
CA ARG A 202 2.05 -0.65 17.60
C ARG A 202 2.86 0.56 18.04
N ARG A 203 3.68 1.10 17.14
CA ARG A 203 4.68 2.14 17.44
C ARG A 203 4.09 3.54 17.55
N HIS A 204 2.97 3.80 16.86
CA HIS A 204 2.36 5.12 16.78
C HIS A 204 0.87 5.09 17.18
N PRO A 205 0.53 4.96 18.48
CA PRO A 205 -0.85 4.80 18.93
C PRO A 205 -1.76 6.00 18.58
N GLY A 206 -1.18 7.17 18.27
CA GLY A 206 -1.91 8.35 17.79
C GLY A 206 -2.20 8.36 16.27
N VAL A 207 -1.78 7.32 15.53
CA VAL A 207 -1.98 7.19 14.08
C VAL A 207 -2.58 5.81 13.79
N TRP A 208 -3.61 5.75 12.96
CA TRP A 208 -4.21 4.46 12.61
C TRP A 208 -3.67 3.93 11.28
N PHE A 209 -3.11 2.73 11.33
CA PHE A 209 -2.53 2.05 10.17
C PHE A 209 -3.46 0.96 9.67
N PHE A 210 -3.61 0.85 8.35
CA PHE A 210 -4.49 -0.11 7.69
C PHE A 210 -3.82 -0.70 6.45
N GLY A 211 -4.06 -2.00 6.22
CA GLY A 211 -3.64 -2.67 5.00
C GLY A 211 -4.77 -2.76 3.98
N LEU A 212 -4.45 -2.50 2.70
CA LEU A 212 -5.38 -2.63 1.58
C LEU A 212 -4.92 -3.72 0.62
N ASN A 213 -5.76 -4.72 0.42
CA ASN A 213 -5.58 -5.73 -0.61
C ASN A 213 -6.54 -5.44 -1.79
N PRO A 214 -6.05 -4.85 -2.89
CA PRO A 214 -6.90 -4.51 -4.02
C PRO A 214 -7.34 -5.74 -4.82
N GLY A 215 -6.74 -6.90 -4.56
CA GLY A 215 -6.89 -8.06 -5.41
C GLY A 215 -6.21 -7.86 -6.76
N LEU A 216 -6.58 -8.70 -7.72
CA LEU A 216 -6.10 -8.57 -9.08
C LEU A 216 -6.93 -7.51 -9.82
N ILE A 217 -6.33 -6.36 -10.12
CA ILE A 217 -6.97 -5.26 -10.83
C ILE A 217 -6.30 -5.05 -12.19
N LYS A 218 -7.06 -4.59 -13.17
CA LYS A 218 -6.55 -4.20 -14.48
C LYS A 218 -5.74 -2.90 -14.37
N THR A 219 -4.43 -3.01 -14.26
CA THR A 219 -3.52 -1.86 -14.23
C THR A 219 -2.36 -2.05 -15.19
N SER A 220 -1.70 -0.98 -15.59
CA SER A 220 -0.49 -0.97 -16.44
C SER A 220 0.70 -1.73 -15.85
N ILE A 221 0.68 -2.01 -14.54
CA ILE A 221 1.73 -2.76 -13.83
C ILE A 221 1.96 -4.15 -14.44
N ARG A 222 0.93 -4.81 -14.99
CA ARG A 222 1.05 -6.15 -15.60
C ARG A 222 1.74 -6.17 -16.95
N ALA A 223 1.71 -5.08 -17.69
CA ALA A 223 2.37 -5.01 -19.01
C ALA A 223 3.87 -5.32 -18.91
N ASN A 224 4.48 -5.03 -17.76
CA ASN A 224 5.90 -5.30 -17.51
C ASN A 224 6.19 -6.78 -17.18
N PHE A 225 5.22 -7.54 -16.65
CA PHE A 225 5.41 -8.93 -16.24
C PHE A 225 5.32 -9.93 -17.41
N PHE A 226 4.41 -9.70 -18.34
CA PHE A 226 4.10 -10.68 -19.39
C PHE A 226 4.81 -10.43 -20.74
N GLY A 227 5.57 -9.35 -20.91
CA GLY A 227 6.27 -9.03 -22.15
C GLY A 227 5.29 -8.73 -23.30
N ALA A 228 5.30 -7.54 -23.84
CA ALA A 228 4.48 -7.15 -24.97
C ALA A 228 4.88 -7.99 -26.22
N GLY A 229 3.99 -8.85 -26.74
CA GLY A 229 4.28 -9.41 -28.05
C GLY A 229 3.50 -10.61 -28.58
N SER A 230 2.71 -11.33 -27.82
CA SER A 230 2.00 -12.51 -28.35
C SER A 230 0.51 -12.24 -28.60
N PHE A 231 -0.02 -12.63 -29.79
CA PHE A 231 -1.44 -12.52 -30.13
C PHE A 231 -2.34 -13.29 -29.13
N LYS A 232 -1.86 -14.44 -28.64
CA LYS A 232 -2.53 -15.20 -27.57
C LYS A 232 -2.61 -14.42 -26.26
N HIS A 233 -1.61 -13.61 -25.97
CA HIS A 233 -1.56 -12.75 -24.79
C HIS A 233 -2.63 -11.65 -24.87
N ARG A 234 -2.81 -11.00 -26.01
CA ARG A 234 -3.83 -9.95 -26.22
C ARG A 234 -5.26 -10.50 -26.04
N ALA A 235 -5.52 -11.74 -26.53
CA ALA A 235 -6.83 -12.37 -26.36
C ALA A 235 -7.11 -12.75 -24.89
N VAL A 236 -6.12 -13.28 -24.17
CA VAL A 236 -6.23 -13.62 -22.75
C VAL A 236 -6.37 -12.34 -21.91
N GLU A 237 -5.62 -11.28 -22.21
CA GLU A 237 -5.77 -9.98 -21.55
C GLU A 237 -7.14 -9.33 -21.78
N ALA A 238 -7.68 -9.44 -22.99
CA ALA A 238 -9.03 -8.94 -23.31
C ALA A 238 -10.11 -9.69 -22.50
N LEU A 239 -9.97 -11.03 -22.37
CA LEU A 239 -10.90 -11.84 -21.59
C LEU A 239 -10.80 -11.59 -20.08
N ILE A 240 -9.57 -11.47 -19.56
CA ILE A 240 -9.29 -11.11 -18.17
C ILE A 240 -9.78 -9.67 -17.88
N GLY A 241 -9.61 -8.77 -18.83
CA GLY A 241 -10.05 -7.37 -18.73
C GLY A 241 -11.57 -7.19 -18.63
N LEU A 242 -12.38 -8.15 -19.05
CA LEU A 242 -13.83 -8.17 -18.91
C LEU A 242 -14.32 -8.53 -17.50
N VAL A 243 -13.50 -9.28 -16.75
CA VAL A 243 -13.89 -9.83 -15.43
C VAL A 243 -13.24 -9.09 -14.26
N MET A 244 -12.15 -8.34 -14.50
CA MET A 244 -11.45 -7.64 -13.44
C MET A 244 -12.03 -6.25 -13.16
N PRO A 245 -12.14 -5.84 -11.87
CA PRO A 245 -12.56 -4.49 -11.52
C PRO A 245 -11.61 -3.45 -12.11
N THR A 246 -12.19 -2.32 -12.56
CA THR A 246 -11.40 -1.15 -12.96
C THR A 246 -10.88 -0.39 -11.73
N PRO A 247 -9.83 0.44 -11.87
CA PRO A 247 -9.36 1.33 -10.82
C PRO A 247 -10.48 2.19 -10.21
N GLU A 248 -11.40 2.68 -11.03
CA GLU A 248 -12.52 3.53 -10.62
C GLU A 248 -13.49 2.75 -9.70
N ARG A 249 -13.86 1.53 -10.08
CA ARG A 249 -14.71 0.67 -9.24
C ARG A 249 -14.06 0.30 -7.91
N TYR A 250 -12.75 0.17 -7.90
CA TYR A 250 -12.03 -0.03 -6.64
C TYR A 250 -12.04 1.25 -5.79
N ALA A 251 -11.81 2.40 -6.40
CA ALA A 251 -11.85 3.69 -5.73
C ALA A 251 -13.23 3.95 -5.09
N GLU A 252 -14.34 3.60 -5.75
CA GLU A 252 -15.70 3.70 -5.21
C GLU A 252 -15.91 2.92 -3.89
N ARG A 253 -15.12 1.87 -3.67
CA ARG A 253 -15.16 1.07 -2.43
C ARG A 253 -14.22 1.59 -1.37
N VAL A 254 -13.03 2.04 -1.80
CA VAL A 254 -11.95 2.43 -0.88
C VAL A 254 -12.12 3.86 -0.39
N VAL A 255 -12.53 4.80 -1.22
CA VAL A 255 -12.64 6.21 -0.78
C VAL A 255 -13.60 6.39 0.40
N PRO A 256 -14.82 5.79 0.43
CA PRO A 256 -15.65 5.81 1.64
C PRO A 256 -14.96 5.13 2.84
N LEU A 257 -14.24 4.01 2.61
CA LEU A 257 -13.53 3.30 3.67
C LEU A 257 -12.46 4.17 4.34
N LEU A 258 -11.73 5.01 3.58
CA LEU A 258 -10.66 5.84 4.14
C LEU A 258 -11.14 6.71 5.31
N PHE A 259 -12.41 7.09 5.32
CA PHE A 259 -13.00 7.99 6.31
C PHE A 259 -14.11 7.34 7.14
N ALA A 260 -14.30 6.02 7.03
CA ALA A 260 -15.34 5.30 7.75
C ALA A 260 -15.14 5.40 9.27
N PRO A 261 -16.19 5.73 10.04
CA PRO A 261 -16.08 5.85 11.50
C PRO A 261 -15.81 4.52 12.18
N GLU A 262 -16.21 3.40 11.59
CA GLU A 262 -15.99 2.05 12.12
C GLU A 262 -14.50 1.68 12.21
N LEU A 263 -13.62 2.44 11.57
CA LEU A 263 -12.17 2.25 11.66
C LEU A 263 -11.56 2.80 12.95
N GLU A 264 -12.33 3.56 13.73
CA GLU A 264 -11.85 4.11 15.01
C GLU A 264 -11.44 3.01 15.97
N GLY A 265 -10.19 3.14 16.49
CA GLY A 265 -9.61 2.12 17.37
C GLY A 265 -9.28 0.79 16.71
N ARG A 266 -9.30 0.69 15.38
CA ARG A 266 -9.03 -0.54 14.62
C ARG A 266 -7.69 -0.51 13.88
N SER A 267 -6.71 0.23 14.40
CA SER A 267 -5.35 0.25 13.83
C SER A 267 -4.78 -1.16 13.72
N GLY A 268 -4.16 -1.48 12.60
CA GLY A 268 -3.66 -2.82 12.26
C GLY A 268 -4.64 -3.66 11.45
N ALA A 269 -5.88 -3.20 11.21
CA ALA A 269 -6.85 -3.95 10.41
C ALA A 269 -6.47 -3.97 8.91
N MET A 270 -6.83 -5.08 8.26
CA MET A 270 -6.59 -5.31 6.84
C MET A 270 -7.93 -5.37 6.08
N PHE A 271 -7.92 -4.91 4.83
CA PHE A 271 -9.13 -4.87 4.00
C PHE A 271 -8.89 -5.50 2.64
N GLY A 272 -9.80 -6.38 2.23
CA GLY A 272 -9.78 -7.04 0.93
C GLY A 272 -10.33 -6.18 -0.21
N LYS A 273 -10.34 -6.72 -1.42
CA LYS A 273 -10.76 -6.03 -2.67
C LYS A 273 -12.18 -5.45 -2.67
N LYS A 274 -13.02 -5.92 -1.76
CA LYS A 274 -14.40 -5.40 -1.58
C LYS A 274 -14.48 -4.31 -0.52
N GLY A 275 -13.36 -3.94 0.12
CA GLY A 275 -13.33 -3.04 1.28
C GLY A 275 -13.83 -3.69 2.57
N THR A 276 -14.06 -5.00 2.58
CA THR A 276 -14.41 -5.77 3.78
C THR A 276 -13.16 -6.16 4.54
N ALA A 277 -13.25 -6.18 5.88
CA ALA A 277 -12.15 -6.60 6.73
C ALA A 277 -11.72 -8.04 6.47
N ILE A 278 -10.42 -8.28 6.52
CA ILE A 278 -9.80 -9.60 6.39
C ILE A 278 -8.78 -9.79 7.52
N LEU A 279 -8.54 -11.04 7.87
CA LEU A 279 -7.51 -11.39 8.84
C LEU A 279 -6.11 -11.08 8.30
N ARG A 280 -5.19 -10.71 9.19
CA ARG A 280 -3.76 -10.63 8.87
C ARG A 280 -3.21 -12.01 8.48
N THR A 281 -2.07 -12.03 7.80
CA THR A 281 -1.35 -13.27 7.47
C THR A 281 -1.02 -14.05 8.73
N GLU A 282 -1.41 -15.32 8.76
CA GLU A 282 -1.04 -16.24 9.84
C GLU A 282 0.49 -16.39 9.87
N GLY A 283 1.11 -16.27 11.05
CA GLY A 283 2.56 -16.26 11.22
C GLY A 283 3.24 -14.89 11.03
N MET A 284 2.52 -13.85 10.60
CA MET A 284 3.01 -12.47 10.67
C MET A 284 2.87 -11.96 12.12
N ASP A 285 3.60 -12.62 13.03
CA ASP A 285 3.65 -12.30 14.43
C ASP A 285 4.61 -11.13 14.73
N GLU A 286 4.74 -10.76 15.98
CA GLU A 286 5.59 -9.65 16.40
C GLU A 286 7.07 -9.89 16.07
N GLN A 287 7.54 -11.13 16.17
CA GLN A 287 8.92 -11.48 15.86
C GLN A 287 9.21 -11.33 14.36
N GLN A 288 8.29 -11.80 13.50
CA GLN A 288 8.42 -11.67 12.05
C GLN A 288 8.36 -10.19 11.62
N VAL A 289 7.43 -9.42 12.19
CA VAL A 289 7.34 -7.97 11.96
C VAL A 289 8.66 -7.29 12.35
N THR A 290 9.19 -7.57 13.54
CA THR A 290 10.45 -6.98 14.02
C THR A 290 11.61 -7.26 13.08
N ARG A 291 11.75 -8.51 12.59
CA ARG A 291 12.80 -8.88 11.60
C ARG A 291 12.70 -8.05 10.32
N PHE A 292 11.49 -7.85 9.79
CA PHE A 292 11.30 -7.01 8.59
C PHE A 292 11.67 -5.56 8.86
N ILE A 293 11.25 -5.01 9.99
CA ILE A 293 11.54 -3.62 10.33
C ILE A 293 13.04 -3.40 10.54
N GLU A 294 13.72 -4.26 11.27
CA GLU A 294 15.19 -4.18 11.47
C GLU A 294 15.95 -4.31 10.14
N ALA A 295 15.58 -5.26 9.29
CA ALA A 295 16.17 -5.40 7.96
C ALA A 295 15.93 -4.16 7.08
N SER A 296 14.77 -3.53 7.20
CA SER A 296 14.42 -2.32 6.46
C SER A 296 15.18 -1.10 6.95
N GLU A 297 15.36 -0.94 8.26
CA GLU A 297 16.22 0.11 8.84
C GLU A 297 17.65 -0.02 8.32
N ALA A 298 18.20 -1.24 8.37
CA ALA A 298 19.56 -1.51 7.89
C ALA A 298 19.70 -1.23 6.38
N LEU A 299 18.70 -1.67 5.58
CA LEU A 299 18.72 -1.46 4.14
C LEU A 299 18.55 0.02 3.77
N LEU A 300 17.65 0.73 4.44
CA LEU A 300 17.46 2.17 4.25
C LEU A 300 18.72 2.96 4.66
N GLY A 301 19.34 2.60 5.79
CA GLY A 301 20.60 3.20 6.25
C GLY A 301 21.71 3.05 5.20
N ARG A 302 21.87 1.86 4.59
CA ARG A 302 22.84 1.65 3.51
C ARG A 302 22.55 2.49 2.25
N ALA A 303 21.28 2.68 1.92
CA ALA A 303 20.89 3.47 0.75
C ALA A 303 21.14 4.98 0.92
N LEU A 304 21.11 5.46 2.15
CA LEU A 304 21.29 6.89 2.44
C LEU A 304 22.75 7.29 2.68
N GLY A 305 23.64 6.31 2.95
CA GLY A 305 25.08 6.50 3.16
C GLY A 305 25.37 6.86 4.58
#